data_075aaff66235e2a037199f25bde1984f
#
_entry.id   075aaff66235e2a037199f25bde1984f
#
_cell.length_a   1.000
_cell.length_b   1.000
_cell.length_c   1.000
_cell.angle_alpha   90.00
_cell.angle_beta   90.00
_cell.angle_gamma   90.00
#
_symmetry.space_group_name_H-M   'P 1'
#
loop_
_entity.id
_entity.type
_entity.pdbx_description
1 polymer ?
#
loop_
_entity_poly.entity_id
_entity_poly.type
_entity_poly.pdbx_seq_one_letter_code
_entity_poly.pdbx_strand_id
1 'polypeptide(L)'
;MWRLWPQFRLLLFRIQCLEFRNWLFLMVHPRFASTAVLVRPEPSGGFEILLTRRPAEMRFLGGYYVFPGGTVHADDYNPTMLSRCHGLSGKEAQRILDGGPEAGEALGHWVAAFREVFEEVGVLLCVTETGETVQLQNSAENDRIELARQRIVAGDLKFENFLVAENLFCDLDRMKYFDHWVTPEIYSMRFDTRFYIAVLPSHQTALTRSEEVSHSLWITACDALTRIDHRHFPILPPTTTVLHRLAGLSSWKRLQAEFELC
;
A
#
# COMPACT_ATOMS: atom_id res chain seq x y z
N MET A 1 63.54 4.42 -6.73
CA MET A 1 63.01 5.27 -7.81
C MET A 1 61.49 5.47 -7.63
N TRP A 2 61.08 6.15 -6.53
CA TRP A 2 59.67 6.53 -6.24
C TRP A 2 59.69 7.90 -5.56
N ARG A 3 59.93 8.95 -6.34
CA ARG A 3 59.71 10.34 -5.94
C ARG A 3 59.12 11.04 -7.15
N LEU A 4 57.79 11.21 -7.09
CA LEU A 4 57.02 12.26 -7.76
C LEU A 4 55.55 11.94 -7.43
N TRP A 5 54.92 12.77 -6.61
CA TRP A 5 53.58 13.34 -6.75
C TRP A 5 52.89 13.62 -5.40
N PRO A 6 53.22 14.70 -4.73
CA PRO A 6 52.39 15.24 -3.65
C PRO A 6 51.15 15.95 -4.19
N GLN A 7 51.18 16.45 -5.43
CA GLN A 7 50.08 17.26 -5.96
C GLN A 7 48.86 16.44 -6.41
N PHE A 8 49.00 15.19 -6.81
CA PHE A 8 47.88 14.30 -7.20
C PHE A 8 47.09 13.80 -6.01
N ARG A 9 47.68 13.65 -4.84
CA ARG A 9 46.97 13.29 -3.61
C ARG A 9 46.03 14.40 -3.15
N LEU A 10 46.38 15.65 -3.30
CA LEU A 10 45.53 16.80 -2.96
C LEU A 10 44.37 16.98 -3.95
N LEU A 11 44.59 16.63 -5.24
CA LEU A 11 43.53 16.70 -6.25
C LEU A 11 42.48 15.60 -6.06
N LEU A 12 42.90 14.36 -5.80
CA LEU A 12 41.99 13.25 -5.49
C LEU A 12 41.22 13.47 -4.19
N PHE A 13 41.85 14.03 -3.16
CA PHE A 13 41.17 14.39 -1.91
C PHE A 13 40.16 15.53 -2.10
N ARG A 14 40.45 16.50 -2.98
CA ARG A 14 39.51 17.58 -3.33
C ARG A 14 38.35 17.08 -4.19
N ILE A 15 38.59 16.16 -5.11
CA ILE A 15 37.54 15.55 -5.93
C ILE A 15 36.63 14.67 -5.05
N GLN A 16 37.19 13.83 -4.17
CA GLN A 16 36.43 13.05 -3.20
C GLN A 16 35.64 13.92 -2.21
N CYS A 17 36.22 15.02 -1.72
CA CYS A 17 35.50 15.96 -0.85
C CYS A 17 34.41 16.76 -1.59
N LEU A 18 34.56 17.05 -2.88
CA LEU A 18 33.56 17.73 -3.70
C LEU A 18 32.43 16.77 -4.08
N GLU A 19 32.72 15.51 -4.37
CA GLU A 19 31.70 14.48 -4.59
C GLU A 19 30.96 14.16 -3.29
N PHE A 20 31.62 14.05 -2.14
CA PHE A 20 30.98 13.89 -0.83
C PHE A 20 30.12 15.10 -0.43
N ARG A 21 30.52 16.33 -0.76
CA ARG A 21 29.68 17.53 -0.50
C ARG A 21 28.45 17.59 -1.41
N ASN A 22 28.53 17.12 -2.66
CA ASN A 22 27.38 17.01 -3.54
C ASN A 22 26.46 15.83 -3.16
N TRP A 23 26.97 14.75 -2.58
CA TRP A 23 26.17 13.63 -2.06
C TRP A 23 25.37 14.03 -0.81
N LEU A 24 25.87 14.90 0.04
CA LEU A 24 25.15 15.39 1.23
C LEU A 24 23.97 16.33 0.88
N PHE A 25 23.91 16.85 -0.35
CA PHE A 25 22.84 17.75 -0.78
C PHE A 25 21.67 17.08 -1.51
N LEU A 26 21.69 15.75 -1.71
CA LEU A 26 20.66 15.00 -2.43
C LEU A 26 20.08 13.82 -1.62
N MET A 27 20.00 13.96 -0.30
CA MET A 27 19.18 13.01 0.46
C MET A 27 17.71 13.27 0.15
N VAL A 28 17.17 12.53 -0.82
CA VAL A 28 15.71 12.53 -1.07
C VAL A 28 15.04 11.84 0.13
N HIS A 29 14.30 12.62 0.92
CA HIS A 29 13.48 12.04 1.98
C HIS A 29 12.41 11.13 1.36
N PRO A 30 12.25 9.90 1.87
CA PRO A 30 11.21 9.02 1.40
C PRO A 30 9.83 9.60 1.73
N ARG A 31 8.90 9.50 0.79
CA ARG A 31 7.50 9.87 1.02
C ARG A 31 6.81 8.73 1.75
N PHE A 32 5.98 9.04 2.72
CA PHE A 32 5.15 8.04 3.37
C PHE A 32 4.16 7.44 2.38
N ALA A 33 4.05 6.12 2.41
CA ALA A 33 3.17 5.36 1.55
C ALA A 33 2.56 4.18 2.32
N SER A 34 1.43 3.72 1.84
CA SER A 34 0.72 2.58 2.41
C SER A 34 0.24 1.64 1.30
N THR A 35 0.32 0.36 1.56
CA THR A 35 0.00 -0.69 0.61
C THR A 35 -0.82 -1.76 1.29
N ALA A 36 -1.90 -2.21 0.66
CA ALA A 36 -2.80 -3.22 1.19
C ALA A 36 -2.66 -4.55 0.46
N VAL A 37 -2.36 -5.61 1.19
CA VAL A 37 -2.40 -6.99 0.72
C VAL A 37 -3.81 -7.52 0.96
N LEU A 38 -4.67 -7.45 -0.05
CA LEU A 38 -6.00 -8.06 0.02
C LEU A 38 -5.86 -9.58 -0.15
N VAL A 39 -6.53 -10.31 0.75
CA VAL A 39 -6.55 -11.77 0.76
C VAL A 39 -7.98 -12.30 0.74
N ARG A 40 -8.15 -13.48 0.16
CA ARG A 40 -9.41 -14.22 0.21
C ARG A 40 -9.17 -15.73 0.37
N PRO A 41 -10.10 -16.48 0.99
CA PRO A 41 -9.97 -17.93 1.06
C PRO A 41 -10.08 -18.55 -0.33
N GLU A 42 -9.33 -19.64 -0.54
CA GLU A 42 -9.42 -20.51 -1.69
C GLU A 42 -10.20 -21.78 -1.33
N PRO A 43 -10.99 -22.38 -2.26
CA PRO A 43 -11.79 -23.58 -1.98
C PRO A 43 -10.98 -24.79 -1.50
N SER A 44 -9.70 -24.88 -1.86
CA SER A 44 -8.78 -25.94 -1.41
C SER A 44 -8.33 -25.81 0.05
N GLY A 45 -8.70 -24.71 0.75
CA GLY A 45 -8.26 -24.41 2.12
C GLY A 45 -7.00 -23.53 2.17
N GLY A 46 -6.48 -23.14 1.01
CA GLY A 46 -5.46 -22.10 0.85
C GLY A 46 -6.03 -20.68 0.86
N PHE A 47 -5.28 -19.74 0.34
CA PHE A 47 -5.72 -18.37 0.13
C PHE A 47 -5.06 -17.77 -1.11
N GLU A 48 -5.75 -16.84 -1.71
CA GLU A 48 -5.24 -16.00 -2.79
C GLU A 48 -5.02 -14.58 -2.32
N ILE A 49 -4.09 -13.90 -2.97
CA ILE A 49 -3.78 -12.49 -2.81
C ILE A 49 -4.15 -11.74 -4.08
N LEU A 50 -4.54 -10.48 -3.95
CA LEU A 50 -4.78 -9.60 -5.09
C LEU A 50 -3.49 -8.90 -5.49
N LEU A 51 -3.09 -9.07 -6.75
CA LEU A 51 -2.07 -8.26 -7.41
C LEU A 51 -2.70 -7.41 -8.51
N THR A 52 -2.29 -6.16 -8.60
CA THR A 52 -2.70 -5.23 -9.66
C THR A 52 -1.53 -4.97 -10.60
N ARG A 53 -1.78 -4.90 -11.91
CA ARG A 53 -0.78 -4.51 -12.89
C ARG A 53 -0.98 -3.05 -13.26
N ARG A 54 0.05 -2.25 -13.07
CA ARG A 54 0.04 -0.85 -13.45
C ARG A 54 0.00 -0.70 -14.97
N PRO A 55 -0.73 0.28 -15.54
CA PRO A 55 -0.67 0.58 -16.97
C PRO A 55 0.78 0.76 -17.44
N ALA A 56 1.09 0.22 -18.62
CA ALA A 56 2.47 0.23 -19.13
C ALA A 56 3.00 1.65 -19.39
N GLU A 57 2.09 2.58 -19.66
CA GLU A 57 2.35 3.98 -19.95
C GLU A 57 2.69 4.81 -18.69
N MET A 58 2.45 4.27 -17.50
CA MET A 58 2.74 4.97 -16.25
C MET A 58 4.25 5.22 -16.13
N ARG A 59 4.59 6.47 -15.80
CA ARG A 59 5.98 6.90 -15.65
C ARG A 59 6.73 6.16 -14.53
N PHE A 60 6.01 5.76 -13.48
CA PHE A 60 6.59 5.04 -12.35
C PHE A 60 6.02 3.62 -12.29
N LEU A 61 6.89 2.63 -12.40
CA LEU A 61 6.57 1.20 -12.34
C LEU A 61 5.52 0.73 -13.36
N GLY A 62 5.44 1.36 -14.53
CA GLY A 62 4.52 0.93 -15.59
C GLY A 62 4.76 -0.54 -15.98
N GLY A 63 3.68 -1.31 -16.06
CA GLY A 63 3.69 -2.73 -16.40
C GLY A 63 4.04 -3.70 -15.28
N TYR A 64 4.48 -3.21 -14.10
CA TYR A 64 4.77 -4.06 -12.93
C TYR A 64 3.50 -4.48 -12.21
N TYR A 65 3.58 -5.68 -11.60
CA TYR A 65 2.58 -6.14 -10.64
C TYR A 65 2.96 -5.66 -9.24
N VAL A 66 1.98 -5.07 -8.56
CA VAL A 66 2.09 -4.49 -7.21
C VAL A 66 0.84 -4.85 -6.41
N PHE A 67 0.86 -4.62 -5.12
CA PHE A 67 -0.37 -4.56 -4.32
C PHE A 67 -0.99 -3.17 -4.45
N PRO A 68 -2.31 -3.00 -4.29
CA PRO A 68 -2.95 -1.69 -4.20
C PRO A 68 -2.31 -0.79 -3.15
N GLY A 69 -2.04 0.46 -3.50
CA GLY A 69 -1.45 1.39 -2.56
C GLY A 69 -0.83 2.63 -3.18
N GLY A 70 -0.66 3.65 -2.34
CA GLY A 70 -0.11 4.94 -2.74
C GLY A 70 0.44 5.76 -1.58
N THR A 71 0.57 7.06 -1.78
CA THR A 71 1.14 7.98 -0.80
C THR A 71 0.13 8.34 0.29
N VAL A 72 0.65 8.55 1.50
CA VAL A 72 -0.13 9.13 2.60
C VAL A 72 -0.27 10.63 2.36
N HIS A 73 -1.48 11.15 2.38
CA HIS A 73 -1.82 12.55 2.18
C HIS A 73 -2.25 13.20 3.49
N ALA A 74 -2.15 14.52 3.60
CA ALA A 74 -2.64 15.25 4.77
C ALA A 74 -4.16 15.06 4.99
N ASP A 75 -4.91 14.82 3.92
CA ASP A 75 -6.35 14.51 4.00
C ASP A 75 -6.62 13.15 4.67
N ASP A 76 -5.68 12.20 4.66
CA ASP A 76 -5.84 10.89 5.30
C ASP A 76 -5.82 10.95 6.84
N TYR A 77 -5.38 12.07 7.43
CA TYR A 77 -5.33 12.25 8.89
C TYR A 77 -5.82 13.63 9.37
N ASN A 78 -6.59 14.34 8.55
CA ASN A 78 -7.25 15.56 9.02
C ASN A 78 -8.36 15.22 10.05
N PRO A 79 -8.81 16.19 10.86
CA PRO A 79 -9.80 15.94 11.92
C PRO A 79 -11.11 15.32 11.41
N THR A 80 -11.58 15.71 10.21
CA THR A 80 -12.82 15.15 9.62
C THR A 80 -12.63 13.67 9.31
N MET A 81 -11.51 13.30 8.67
CA MET A 81 -11.20 11.91 8.35
C MET A 81 -11.05 11.07 9.62
N LEU A 82 -10.30 11.56 10.61
CA LEU A 82 -10.09 10.83 11.85
C LEU A 82 -11.39 10.64 12.66
N SER A 83 -12.38 11.53 12.53
CA SER A 83 -13.71 11.34 13.12
C SER A 83 -14.50 10.18 12.47
N ARG A 84 -14.07 9.69 11.32
CA ARG A 84 -14.63 8.54 10.60
C ARG A 84 -13.81 7.26 10.78
N CYS A 85 -12.90 7.22 11.77
CA CYS A 85 -12.06 6.08 12.08
C CYS A 85 -12.34 5.57 13.49
N HIS A 86 -12.36 4.24 13.65
CA HIS A 86 -12.40 3.58 14.95
C HIS A 86 -11.56 2.29 14.93
N GLY A 87 -11.55 1.54 16.02
CA GLY A 87 -10.83 0.28 16.15
C GLY A 87 -9.35 0.41 16.52
N LEU A 88 -8.73 1.59 16.31
CA LEU A 88 -7.34 1.85 16.66
C LEU A 88 -7.16 3.29 17.12
N SER A 89 -6.44 3.50 18.21
CA SER A 89 -6.06 4.85 18.65
C SER A 89 -4.76 5.32 18.01
N GLY A 90 -4.57 6.64 17.89
CA GLY A 90 -3.32 7.21 17.34
C GLY A 90 -2.07 6.78 18.10
N LYS A 91 -2.15 6.62 19.45
CA LYS A 91 -1.03 6.13 20.26
C LYS A 91 -0.70 4.65 19.98
N GLU A 92 -1.71 3.83 19.75
CA GLU A 92 -1.52 2.43 19.36
C GLU A 92 -0.93 2.32 17.97
N ALA A 93 -1.48 3.08 17.00
CA ALA A 93 -0.93 3.16 15.66
C ALA A 93 0.56 3.57 15.66
N GLN A 94 0.89 4.63 16.40
CA GLN A 94 2.27 5.10 16.57
C GLN A 94 3.18 4.01 17.17
N ARG A 95 2.72 3.29 18.19
CA ARG A 95 3.48 2.19 18.79
C ARG A 95 3.69 1.03 17.81
N ILE A 96 2.68 0.68 17.01
CA ILE A 96 2.77 -0.37 15.99
C ILE A 96 3.78 0.00 14.90
N LEU A 97 3.88 1.29 14.56
CA LEU A 97 4.82 1.81 13.55
C LEU A 97 6.19 2.21 14.14
N ASP A 98 6.56 1.69 15.32
CA ASP A 98 7.84 1.96 15.99
C ASP A 98 8.10 3.45 16.26
N GLY A 99 7.03 4.25 16.45
CA GLY A 99 7.11 5.65 16.87
C GLY A 99 7.59 6.64 15.81
N GLY A 100 7.72 6.23 14.54
CA GLY A 100 8.21 7.09 13.45
C GLY A 100 7.29 8.29 13.16
N PRO A 101 6.03 8.08 12.72
CA PRO A 101 5.05 9.15 12.48
C PRO A 101 4.44 9.70 13.77
N GLU A 102 3.90 10.93 13.73
CA GLU A 102 3.04 11.43 14.81
C GLU A 102 1.71 10.65 14.89
N ALA A 103 1.01 10.72 16.03
CA ALA A 103 -0.17 9.88 16.30
C ALA A 103 -1.28 10.00 15.22
N GLY A 104 -1.55 11.20 14.72
CA GLY A 104 -2.52 11.40 13.63
C GLY A 104 -2.03 10.85 12.30
N GLU A 105 -0.79 11.14 11.95
CA GLU A 105 -0.14 10.65 10.74
C GLU A 105 0.01 9.12 10.75
N ALA A 106 0.27 8.52 11.92
CA ALA A 106 0.29 7.07 12.09
C ALA A 106 -1.06 6.44 11.70
N LEU A 107 -2.20 7.01 12.14
CA LEU A 107 -3.53 6.59 11.67
C LEU A 107 -3.71 6.83 10.17
N GLY A 108 -3.18 7.94 9.65
CA GLY A 108 -3.21 8.26 8.23
C GLY A 108 -2.62 7.17 7.33
N HIS A 109 -1.66 6.41 7.82
CA HIS A 109 -1.14 5.24 7.08
C HIS A 109 -2.19 4.15 6.87
N TRP A 110 -3.02 3.84 7.88
CA TRP A 110 -4.16 2.92 7.70
C TRP A 110 -5.18 3.50 6.74
N VAL A 111 -5.56 4.77 6.95
CA VAL A 111 -6.56 5.46 6.11
C VAL A 111 -6.12 5.48 4.65
N ALA A 112 -4.87 5.81 4.36
CA ALA A 112 -4.34 5.78 3.01
C ALA A 112 -4.51 4.39 2.37
N ALA A 113 -4.24 3.30 3.10
CA ALA A 113 -4.44 1.95 2.58
C ALA A 113 -5.93 1.64 2.29
N PHE A 114 -6.87 2.11 3.14
CA PHE A 114 -8.32 2.01 2.87
C PHE A 114 -8.72 2.76 1.60
N ARG A 115 -8.26 4.01 1.46
CA ARG A 115 -8.55 4.88 0.32
C ARG A 115 -8.01 4.30 -0.97
N GLU A 116 -6.75 3.89 -1.01
CA GLU A 116 -6.09 3.34 -2.20
C GLU A 116 -6.75 2.04 -2.67
N VAL A 117 -7.16 1.15 -1.75
CA VAL A 117 -7.92 -0.06 -2.10
C VAL A 117 -9.25 0.31 -2.76
N PHE A 118 -9.94 1.33 -2.24
CA PHE A 118 -11.19 1.78 -2.85
C PHE A 118 -10.95 2.42 -4.22
N GLU A 119 -9.99 3.32 -4.32
CA GLU A 119 -9.66 4.03 -5.57
C GLU A 119 -9.20 3.07 -6.68
N GLU A 120 -8.24 2.21 -6.40
CA GLU A 120 -7.60 1.35 -7.40
C GLU A 120 -8.46 0.14 -7.79
N VAL A 121 -9.11 -0.51 -6.82
CA VAL A 121 -9.78 -1.80 -7.06
C VAL A 121 -11.26 -1.84 -6.64
N GLY A 122 -11.83 -0.70 -6.23
CA GLY A 122 -13.26 -0.56 -5.94
C GLY A 122 -13.74 -1.34 -4.70
N VAL A 123 -12.84 -1.88 -3.89
CA VAL A 123 -13.19 -2.63 -2.68
C VAL A 123 -13.33 -1.65 -1.51
N LEU A 124 -14.52 -1.58 -0.94
CA LEU A 124 -14.84 -0.72 0.18
C LEU A 124 -14.72 -1.50 1.50
N LEU A 125 -13.59 -1.36 2.18
CA LEU A 125 -13.32 -2.04 3.46
C LEU A 125 -14.01 -1.37 4.66
N CYS A 126 -14.79 -0.31 4.42
CA CYS A 126 -15.49 0.46 5.44
C CYS A 126 -16.68 -0.31 6.03
N VAL A 127 -17.14 0.19 7.16
CA VAL A 127 -18.30 -0.34 7.89
C VAL A 127 -19.35 0.73 8.11
N THR A 128 -20.57 0.32 8.41
CA THR A 128 -21.64 1.20 8.88
C THR A 128 -21.38 1.66 10.32
N GLU A 129 -22.18 2.58 10.83
CA GLU A 129 -22.14 3.03 12.23
C GLU A 129 -22.32 1.86 13.22
N THR A 130 -23.02 0.79 12.83
CA THR A 130 -23.22 -0.43 13.64
C THR A 130 -22.07 -1.42 13.53
N GLY A 131 -21.02 -1.13 12.76
CA GLY A 131 -19.85 -1.98 12.55
C GLY A 131 -20.05 -3.09 11.51
N GLU A 132 -21.18 -3.06 10.77
CA GLU A 132 -21.46 -4.04 9.71
C GLU A 132 -20.69 -3.68 8.43
N THR A 133 -20.15 -4.68 7.75
CA THR A 133 -19.51 -4.50 6.43
C THR A 133 -20.50 -3.96 5.42
N VAL A 134 -20.10 -3.00 4.61
CA VAL A 134 -20.92 -2.48 3.51
C VAL A 134 -21.21 -3.60 2.52
N GLN A 135 -22.52 -3.86 2.35
CA GLN A 135 -22.99 -4.87 1.41
C GLN A 135 -23.51 -4.20 0.15
N LEU A 136 -22.80 -4.36 -0.94
CA LEU A 136 -23.16 -3.82 -2.25
C LEU A 136 -24.16 -4.80 -2.91
N GLN A 137 -25.43 -4.76 -2.50
CA GLN A 137 -26.43 -5.77 -2.87
C GLN A 137 -27.29 -5.42 -4.08
N ASN A 138 -27.40 -4.15 -4.44
CA ASN A 138 -28.24 -3.74 -5.56
C ASN A 138 -27.49 -2.85 -6.55
N SER A 139 -27.94 -2.85 -7.80
CA SER A 139 -27.28 -2.12 -8.88
C SER A 139 -27.21 -0.61 -8.65
N ALA A 140 -28.28 0.00 -8.11
CA ALA A 140 -28.32 1.44 -7.90
C ALA A 140 -27.33 1.88 -6.81
N GLU A 141 -27.14 1.08 -5.76
CA GLU A 141 -26.15 1.33 -4.73
C GLU A 141 -24.73 1.15 -5.29
N ASN A 142 -24.49 0.08 -6.04
CA ASN A 142 -23.21 -0.16 -6.71
C ASN A 142 -22.86 1.00 -7.66
N ASP A 143 -23.80 1.47 -8.48
CA ASP A 143 -23.60 2.57 -9.41
C ASP A 143 -23.26 3.89 -8.68
N ARG A 144 -23.94 4.14 -7.53
CA ARG A 144 -23.68 5.32 -6.70
C ARG A 144 -22.28 5.28 -6.07
N ILE A 145 -21.89 4.15 -5.52
CA ILE A 145 -20.58 3.95 -4.90
C ILE A 145 -19.47 4.04 -5.96
N GLU A 146 -19.68 3.43 -7.13
CA GLU A 146 -18.73 3.51 -8.24
C GLU A 146 -18.58 4.93 -8.77
N LEU A 147 -19.69 5.68 -8.90
CA LEU A 147 -19.61 7.10 -9.29
C LEU A 147 -18.84 7.93 -8.24
N ALA A 148 -19.04 7.65 -6.95
CA ALA A 148 -18.27 8.31 -5.89
C ALA A 148 -16.77 7.97 -6.00
N ARG A 149 -16.42 6.70 -6.25
CA ARG A 149 -15.04 6.27 -6.48
C ARG A 149 -14.40 7.04 -7.64
N GLN A 150 -15.05 7.09 -8.79
CA GLN A 150 -14.55 7.82 -9.96
C GLN A 150 -14.32 9.30 -9.67
N ARG A 151 -15.20 9.94 -8.89
CA ARG A 151 -15.04 11.33 -8.48
C ARG A 151 -13.88 11.53 -7.48
N ILE A 152 -13.62 10.53 -6.63
CA ILE A 152 -12.47 10.55 -5.72
C ILE A 152 -11.17 10.45 -6.53
N VAL A 153 -11.08 9.49 -7.44
CA VAL A 153 -9.93 9.31 -8.35
C VAL A 153 -9.68 10.56 -9.20
N ALA A 154 -10.74 11.22 -9.66
CA ALA A 154 -10.64 12.48 -10.42
C ALA A 154 -10.25 13.69 -9.54
N GLY A 155 -10.26 13.58 -8.21
CA GLY A 155 -10.02 14.68 -7.27
C GLY A 155 -11.23 15.62 -7.06
N ASP A 156 -12.40 15.27 -7.58
CA ASP A 156 -13.65 16.04 -7.48
C ASP A 156 -14.41 15.80 -6.16
N LEU A 157 -14.03 14.74 -5.45
CA LEU A 157 -14.60 14.36 -4.16
C LEU A 157 -13.49 13.87 -3.24
N LYS A 158 -13.45 14.34 -2.00
CA LYS A 158 -12.54 13.82 -0.99
C LYS A 158 -13.10 12.55 -0.35
N PHE A 159 -12.22 11.61 0.00
CA PHE A 159 -12.61 10.33 0.60
C PHE A 159 -13.38 10.54 1.92
N GLU A 160 -12.92 11.46 2.80
CA GLU A 160 -13.64 11.77 4.04
C GLU A 160 -15.06 12.30 3.80
N ASN A 161 -15.27 13.14 2.75
CA ASN A 161 -16.59 13.64 2.43
C ASN A 161 -17.53 12.56 1.91
N PHE A 162 -17.00 11.60 1.16
CA PHE A 162 -17.73 10.39 0.77
C PHE A 162 -18.15 9.59 2.00
N LEU A 163 -17.24 9.32 2.94
CA LEU A 163 -17.58 8.60 4.18
C LEU A 163 -18.65 9.32 5.00
N VAL A 164 -18.58 10.65 5.09
CA VAL A 164 -19.59 11.46 5.76
C VAL A 164 -20.94 11.33 5.08
N ALA A 165 -20.99 11.47 3.74
CA ALA A 165 -22.23 11.41 2.97
C ALA A 165 -22.92 10.06 3.04
N GLU A 166 -22.16 8.98 3.07
CA GLU A 166 -22.66 7.59 3.13
C GLU A 166 -22.82 7.08 4.58
N ASN A 167 -22.48 7.89 5.59
CA ASN A 167 -22.41 7.50 7.01
C ASN A 167 -21.58 6.23 7.25
N LEU A 168 -20.39 6.20 6.62
CA LEU A 168 -19.44 5.10 6.71
C LEU A 168 -18.25 5.44 7.59
N PHE A 169 -17.58 4.39 8.07
CA PHE A 169 -16.42 4.47 8.94
C PHE A 169 -15.31 3.50 8.50
N CYS A 170 -14.07 3.89 8.67
CA CYS A 170 -12.91 2.99 8.56
C CYS A 170 -12.72 2.28 9.91
N ASP A 171 -12.98 0.98 9.96
CA ASP A 171 -12.64 0.13 11.09
C ASP A 171 -11.20 -0.35 10.94
N LEU A 172 -10.27 0.42 11.51
CA LEU A 172 -8.84 0.27 11.31
C LEU A 172 -8.31 -1.06 11.84
N ASP A 173 -9.02 -1.71 12.79
CA ASP A 173 -8.65 -3.02 13.31
C ASP A 173 -8.85 -4.15 12.29
N ARG A 174 -9.64 -3.94 11.25
CA ARG A 174 -9.81 -4.91 10.14
C ARG A 174 -8.63 -4.98 9.18
N MET A 175 -7.70 -4.05 9.29
CA MET A 175 -6.50 -4.00 8.49
C MET A 175 -5.28 -4.09 9.39
N LYS A 176 -4.58 -5.23 9.35
CA LYS A 176 -3.46 -5.50 10.26
C LYS A 176 -2.14 -5.08 9.64
N TYR A 177 -1.30 -4.40 10.42
CA TYR A 177 0.06 -4.08 10.01
C TYR A 177 0.86 -5.36 9.73
N PHE A 178 1.53 -5.38 8.58
CA PHE A 178 2.18 -6.59 8.07
C PHE A 178 3.69 -6.45 7.96
N ASP A 179 4.17 -5.38 7.29
CA ASP A 179 5.58 -5.21 6.97
C ASP A 179 5.94 -3.74 6.71
N HIS A 180 7.23 -3.46 6.59
CA HIS A 180 7.77 -2.14 6.34
C HIS A 180 8.92 -2.19 5.33
N TRP A 181 8.90 -1.30 4.36
CA TRP A 181 9.96 -1.19 3.37
C TRP A 181 10.28 0.27 3.07
N VAL A 182 11.58 0.62 3.19
CA VAL A 182 12.08 1.93 2.77
C VAL A 182 12.92 1.78 1.51
N THR A 183 12.60 2.56 0.47
CA THR A 183 13.38 2.54 -0.77
C THR A 183 14.83 2.94 -0.50
N PRO A 184 15.83 2.19 -1.00
CA PRO A 184 17.24 2.51 -0.81
C PRO A 184 17.63 3.92 -1.27
N GLU A 185 18.69 4.49 -0.67
CA GLU A 185 19.14 5.88 -0.90
C GLU A 185 19.66 6.16 -2.31
N ILE A 186 20.02 5.13 -3.04
CA ILE A 186 20.51 5.24 -4.43
C ILE A 186 19.42 5.67 -5.43
N TYR A 187 18.14 5.64 -5.03
CA TYR A 187 17.04 6.00 -5.91
C TYR A 187 16.61 7.47 -5.72
N SER A 188 16.35 8.16 -6.82
CA SER A 188 15.90 9.56 -6.84
C SER A 188 14.43 9.73 -6.42
N MET A 189 13.65 8.67 -6.43
CA MET A 189 12.28 8.62 -5.91
C MET A 189 12.21 7.54 -4.83
N ARG A 190 11.86 7.94 -3.62
CA ARG A 190 11.88 7.06 -2.45
C ARG A 190 10.54 7.09 -1.72
N PHE A 191 10.17 5.92 -1.21
CA PHE A 191 8.98 5.73 -0.39
C PHE A 191 9.37 5.01 0.91
N ASP A 192 8.72 5.42 1.98
CA ASP A 192 8.67 4.74 3.27
C ASP A 192 7.29 4.08 3.34
N THR A 193 7.22 2.80 2.95
CA THR A 193 5.97 2.09 2.70
C THR A 193 5.63 1.15 3.85
N ARG A 194 4.46 1.33 4.43
CA ARG A 194 3.85 0.39 5.37
C ARG A 194 2.93 -0.56 4.62
N PHE A 195 3.07 -1.84 4.88
CA PHE A 195 2.23 -2.89 4.29
C PHE A 195 1.21 -3.37 5.31
N TYR A 196 -0.01 -3.52 4.86
CA TYR A 196 -1.13 -3.98 5.64
C TYR A 196 -1.77 -5.20 4.99
N ILE A 197 -2.40 -6.05 5.78
CA ILE A 197 -3.15 -7.20 5.28
C ILE A 197 -4.62 -7.07 5.70
N ALA A 198 -5.54 -7.33 4.77
CA ALA A 198 -6.98 -7.28 5.00
C ALA A 198 -7.72 -8.35 4.20
N VAL A 199 -8.81 -8.85 4.76
CA VAL A 199 -9.68 -9.82 4.09
C VAL A 199 -10.62 -9.10 3.12
N LEU A 200 -10.77 -9.63 1.91
CA LEU A 200 -11.80 -9.17 0.98
C LEU A 200 -13.18 -9.44 1.60
N PRO A 201 -14.08 -8.43 1.72
CA PRO A 201 -15.43 -8.66 2.17
C PRO A 201 -16.17 -9.64 1.25
N SER A 202 -16.88 -10.61 1.84
CA SER A 202 -17.48 -11.75 1.12
C SER A 202 -18.48 -11.38 0.01
N HIS A 203 -19.06 -10.18 0.09
CA HIS A 203 -20.06 -9.69 -0.88
C HIS A 203 -19.49 -8.64 -1.85
N GLN A 204 -18.16 -8.49 -1.89
CA GLN A 204 -17.51 -7.55 -2.79
C GLN A 204 -16.58 -8.28 -3.76
N THR A 205 -16.38 -7.66 -4.91
CA THR A 205 -15.48 -8.14 -5.95
C THR A 205 -14.56 -7.01 -6.38
N ALA A 206 -13.27 -7.27 -6.38
CA ALA A 206 -12.30 -6.29 -6.85
C ALA A 206 -12.46 -6.05 -8.36
N LEU A 207 -12.35 -4.80 -8.77
CA LEU A 207 -12.34 -4.41 -10.19
C LEU A 207 -11.17 -5.10 -10.91
N THR A 208 -11.42 -5.56 -12.11
CA THR A 208 -10.38 -6.15 -12.97
C THR A 208 -9.54 -5.08 -13.67
N ARG A 209 -10.08 -3.87 -13.82
CA ARG A 209 -9.44 -2.70 -14.43
C ARG A 209 -9.99 -1.42 -13.82
N SER A 210 -9.14 -0.42 -13.73
CA SER A 210 -9.48 0.95 -13.36
C SER A 210 -8.54 1.93 -14.06
N GLU A 211 -8.60 3.19 -13.70
CA GLU A 211 -7.75 4.26 -14.24
C GLU A 211 -6.25 3.98 -13.98
N GLU A 212 -5.94 3.40 -12.82
CA GLU A 212 -4.57 3.08 -12.39
C GLU A 212 -4.22 1.59 -12.47
N VAL A 213 -5.17 0.74 -12.84
CA VAL A 213 -5.01 -0.72 -12.92
C VAL A 213 -5.36 -1.23 -14.31
N SER A 214 -4.37 -1.69 -15.06
CA SER A 214 -4.60 -2.31 -16.37
C SER A 214 -5.16 -3.73 -16.27
N HIS A 215 -4.87 -4.43 -15.18
CA HIS A 215 -5.35 -5.78 -14.90
C HIS A 215 -5.17 -6.12 -13.42
N SER A 216 -6.16 -6.74 -12.79
CA SER A 216 -6.02 -7.33 -11.46
C SER A 216 -6.11 -8.85 -11.51
N LEU A 217 -5.39 -9.51 -10.60
CA LEU A 217 -5.22 -10.97 -10.58
C LEU A 217 -5.26 -11.47 -9.15
N TRP A 218 -6.17 -12.41 -8.89
CA TRP A 218 -6.13 -13.24 -7.71
C TRP A 218 -5.20 -14.43 -7.96
N ILE A 219 -4.24 -14.66 -7.06
CA ILE A 219 -3.20 -15.67 -7.25
C ILE A 219 -2.68 -16.12 -5.88
N THR A 220 -2.27 -17.39 -5.76
CA THR A 220 -1.54 -17.84 -4.56
C THR A 220 -0.14 -17.25 -4.53
N ALA A 221 0.43 -17.07 -3.34
CA ALA A 221 1.80 -16.56 -3.22
C ALA A 221 2.82 -17.50 -3.90
N CYS A 222 2.61 -18.81 -3.83
CA CYS A 222 3.47 -19.81 -4.48
C CYS A 222 3.43 -19.70 -6.01
N ASP A 223 2.24 -19.57 -6.59
CA ASP A 223 2.09 -19.41 -8.04
C ASP A 223 2.67 -18.09 -8.53
N ALA A 224 2.50 -16.99 -7.76
CA ALA A 224 3.11 -15.71 -8.07
C ALA A 224 4.63 -15.81 -8.11
N LEU A 225 5.25 -16.44 -7.10
CA LEU A 225 6.70 -16.66 -7.04
C LEU A 225 7.19 -17.51 -8.20
N THR A 226 6.46 -18.57 -8.56
CA THR A 226 6.80 -19.41 -9.72
C THR A 226 6.76 -18.61 -11.03
N ARG A 227 5.82 -17.67 -11.17
CA ARG A 227 5.70 -16.83 -12.39
C ARG A 227 6.80 -15.76 -12.49
N ILE A 228 7.42 -15.33 -11.39
CA ILE A 228 8.54 -14.37 -11.41
C ILE A 228 9.71 -14.93 -12.23
N ASP A 229 9.98 -16.22 -12.14
CA ASP A 229 11.04 -16.89 -12.89
C ASP A 229 10.79 -16.91 -14.41
N HIS A 230 9.54 -16.72 -14.82
CA HIS A 230 9.14 -16.55 -16.21
C HIS A 230 9.03 -15.06 -16.53
N ARG A 231 9.97 -14.50 -17.26
CA ARG A 231 10.21 -13.06 -17.62
C ARG A 231 9.00 -12.17 -17.94
N HIS A 232 7.77 -12.67 -17.86
CA HIS A 232 6.52 -11.97 -18.19
C HIS A 232 5.72 -11.49 -16.97
N PHE A 233 6.26 -11.66 -15.75
CA PHE A 233 5.59 -11.27 -14.51
C PHE A 233 6.51 -10.35 -13.69
N PRO A 234 6.69 -9.08 -14.13
CA PRO A 234 7.60 -8.17 -13.46
C PRO A 234 7.06 -7.77 -12.09
N ILE A 235 7.82 -8.09 -11.05
CA ILE A 235 7.54 -7.75 -9.65
C ILE A 235 8.80 -7.14 -9.03
N LEU A 236 8.60 -6.23 -8.08
CA LEU A 236 9.69 -5.57 -7.37
C LEU A 236 10.07 -6.31 -6.07
N PRO A 237 11.30 -6.08 -5.57
CA PRO A 237 11.78 -6.71 -4.34
C PRO A 237 10.82 -6.57 -3.12
N PRO A 238 10.19 -5.42 -2.82
CA PRO A 238 9.24 -5.33 -1.71
C PRO A 238 8.08 -6.32 -1.86
N THR A 239 7.46 -6.36 -3.04
CA THR A 239 6.36 -7.30 -3.33
C THR A 239 6.83 -8.75 -3.25
N THR A 240 8.02 -9.05 -3.80
CA THR A 240 8.60 -10.41 -3.72
C THR A 240 8.84 -10.84 -2.27
N THR A 241 9.33 -9.95 -1.40
CA THR A 241 9.54 -10.23 0.02
C THR A 241 8.23 -10.58 0.72
N VAL A 242 7.17 -9.81 0.49
CA VAL A 242 5.82 -10.09 0.99
C VAL A 242 5.31 -11.45 0.51
N LEU A 243 5.49 -11.75 -0.79
CA LEU A 243 5.10 -13.04 -1.37
C LEU A 243 5.82 -14.22 -0.69
N HIS A 244 7.12 -14.13 -0.46
CA HIS A 244 7.87 -15.17 0.26
C HIS A 244 7.35 -15.40 1.68
N ARG A 245 7.05 -14.34 2.41
CA ARG A 245 6.48 -14.44 3.76
C ARG A 245 5.12 -15.11 3.75
N LEU A 246 4.23 -14.74 2.82
CA LEU A 246 2.91 -15.35 2.66
C LEU A 246 2.96 -16.79 2.18
N ALA A 247 3.89 -17.16 1.31
CA ALA A 247 4.07 -18.53 0.85
C ALA A 247 4.45 -19.49 2.00
N GLY A 248 5.07 -18.99 3.07
CA GLY A 248 5.34 -19.73 4.30
C GLY A 248 4.09 -20.08 5.12
N LEU A 249 2.95 -19.41 4.84
CA LEU A 249 1.67 -19.63 5.50
C LEU A 249 0.80 -20.52 4.61
N SER A 250 0.89 -21.82 4.79
CA SER A 250 0.35 -22.82 3.86
C SER A 250 -1.19 -22.95 3.83
N SER A 251 -1.95 -22.21 4.67
CA SER A 251 -3.41 -22.35 4.72
C SER A 251 -4.09 -21.05 5.21
N TRP A 252 -5.37 -20.89 4.81
CA TRP A 252 -6.23 -19.81 5.28
C TRP A 252 -6.29 -19.72 6.81
N LYS A 253 -6.48 -20.86 7.48
CA LYS A 253 -6.55 -20.93 8.94
C LYS A 253 -5.27 -20.42 9.62
N ARG A 254 -4.09 -20.73 9.06
CA ARG A 254 -2.82 -20.23 9.59
C ARG A 254 -2.67 -18.74 9.35
N LEU A 255 -3.06 -18.24 8.18
CA LEU A 255 -3.05 -16.83 7.88
C LEU A 255 -3.94 -16.04 8.86
N GLN A 256 -5.18 -16.53 9.09
CA GLN A 256 -6.10 -15.89 10.04
C GLN A 256 -5.52 -15.86 11.46
N ALA A 257 -4.93 -16.96 11.91
CA ALA A 257 -4.33 -17.05 13.25
C ALA A 257 -3.09 -16.16 13.42
N GLU A 258 -2.27 -16.04 12.37
CA GLU A 258 -1.05 -15.23 12.40
C GLU A 258 -1.34 -13.73 12.50
N PHE A 259 -2.37 -13.26 11.79
CA PHE A 259 -2.71 -11.83 11.70
C PHE A 259 -4.03 -11.46 12.38
N GLU A 260 -4.66 -12.37 13.13
CA GLU A 260 -5.95 -12.13 13.77
C GLU A 260 -7.00 -11.57 12.79
N LEU A 261 -7.09 -12.17 11.59
CA LEU A 261 -8.02 -11.74 10.55
C LEU A 261 -9.42 -12.30 10.81
N CYS A 262 -10.44 -11.43 10.70
CA CYS A 262 -11.84 -11.75 10.89
C CYS A 262 -12.56 -11.90 9.56
#